data_48461979c0cc741e31498d9311acdece
#
_entry.id   48461979c0cc741e31498d9311acdece
#
_cell.length_a   1.000
_cell.length_b   1.000
_cell.length_c   1.000
_cell.angle_alpha   90.00
_cell.angle_beta   90.00
_cell.angle_gamma   90.00
#
_symmetry.space_group_name_H-M   'P 1'
#
loop_
_entity.id
_entity.type
_entity.pdbx_description
1 polymer ?
#
loop_
_entity_poly.entity_id
_entity_poly.type
_entity_poly.pdbx_seq_one_letter_code
_entity_poly.pdbx_strand_id
1 'polypeptide(L)'
;MAMIDPHNDDFGAICNCAVRYAVGRKTYMPGLVIDFITPHLSELTDKTLWCFQRDLYQRLDEGFDFGDEFDLQNWMSFLENVDKEIKKRKTEGE
;
A
#
# COMPACT_ATOMS: atom_id res chain seq x y z
N MET A 1 -12.87 -9.06 -22.00
CA MET A 1 -12.63 -8.83 -20.58
C MET A 1 -12.46 -7.33 -20.32
N ALA A 2 -13.16 -6.82 -19.34
CA ALA A 2 -13.06 -5.40 -19.02
C ALA A 2 -11.66 -5.06 -18.47
N MET A 3 -11.10 -3.94 -18.91
CA MET A 3 -9.85 -3.44 -18.35
C MET A 3 -10.10 -2.94 -16.93
N ILE A 4 -9.16 -3.25 -16.03
CA ILE A 4 -9.22 -2.75 -14.66
C ILE A 4 -8.73 -1.30 -14.67
N ASP A 5 -9.58 -0.39 -14.20
CA ASP A 5 -9.29 1.03 -14.12
C ASP A 5 -8.63 1.32 -12.76
N PRO A 6 -7.43 1.95 -12.72
CA PRO A 6 -6.80 2.31 -11.45
C PRO A 6 -7.64 3.22 -10.57
N HIS A 7 -8.58 3.97 -11.15
CA HIS A 7 -9.49 4.84 -10.40
C HIS A 7 -10.71 4.09 -9.87
N ASN A 8 -10.82 2.79 -10.16
CA ASN A 8 -11.94 1.95 -9.74
C ASN A 8 -11.58 1.22 -8.44
N ASP A 9 -12.57 1.04 -7.56
CA ASP A 9 -12.39 0.29 -6.31
C ASP A 9 -11.94 -1.15 -6.55
N ASP A 10 -12.28 -1.75 -7.68
CA ASP A 10 -11.85 -3.12 -8.01
C ASP A 10 -10.33 -3.21 -8.13
N PHE A 11 -9.70 -2.22 -8.80
CA PHE A 11 -8.24 -2.18 -8.89
C PHE A 11 -7.64 -2.00 -7.48
N GLY A 12 -8.22 -1.11 -6.68
CA GLY A 12 -7.79 -0.90 -5.30
C GLY A 12 -7.92 -2.16 -4.45
N ALA A 13 -9.01 -2.91 -4.64
CA ALA A 13 -9.21 -4.15 -3.91
C ALA A 13 -8.14 -5.19 -4.27
N ILE A 14 -7.77 -5.28 -5.55
CA ILE A 14 -6.70 -6.19 -6.00
C ILE A 14 -5.37 -5.77 -5.37
N CYS A 15 -5.04 -4.48 -5.38
CA CYS A 15 -3.82 -3.96 -4.76
C CYS A 15 -3.80 -4.26 -3.26
N ASN A 16 -4.92 -4.08 -2.59
CA ASN A 16 -5.05 -4.35 -1.15
C ASN A 16 -4.82 -5.84 -0.86
N CYS A 17 -5.41 -6.72 -1.66
CA CYS A 17 -5.17 -8.16 -1.54
C CYS A 17 -3.70 -8.51 -1.76
N ALA A 18 -3.05 -7.87 -2.74
CA ALA A 18 -1.64 -8.09 -3.02
C ALA A 18 -0.76 -7.68 -1.83
N VAL A 19 -1.04 -6.54 -1.22
CA VAL A 19 -0.31 -6.07 -0.03
C VAL A 19 -0.48 -7.07 1.12
N ARG A 20 -1.71 -7.47 1.40
CA ARG A 20 -2.00 -8.42 2.48
C ARG A 20 -1.33 -9.77 2.25
N TYR A 21 -1.28 -10.20 1.00
CA TYR A 21 -0.60 -11.46 0.66
C TYR A 21 0.90 -11.35 0.84
N ALA A 22 1.50 -10.23 0.40
CA ALA A 22 2.95 -10.06 0.38
C ALA A 22 3.55 -9.76 1.76
N VAL A 23 2.81 -9.03 2.61
CA VAL A 23 3.33 -8.58 3.90
C VAL A 23 3.69 -9.77 4.78
N GLY A 24 4.89 -9.77 5.34
CA GLY A 24 5.39 -10.85 6.18
C GLY A 24 5.96 -12.04 5.43
N ARG A 25 5.88 -12.05 4.10
CA ARG A 25 6.49 -13.12 3.29
C ARG A 25 7.99 -12.94 3.21
N LYS A 26 8.73 -14.02 3.39
CA LYS A 26 10.21 -14.00 3.33
C LYS A 26 10.68 -14.42 1.93
N THR A 27 10.22 -13.66 0.93
CA THR A 27 10.50 -13.91 -0.49
C THR A 27 10.71 -12.57 -1.18
N TYR A 28 10.81 -12.59 -2.50
CA TYR A 28 10.88 -11.35 -3.28
C TYR A 28 9.52 -10.65 -3.43
N MET A 29 8.45 -11.28 -2.99
CA MET A 29 7.09 -10.75 -3.20
C MET A 29 6.85 -9.38 -2.57
N PRO A 30 7.31 -9.08 -1.34
CA PRO A 30 7.11 -7.75 -0.78
C PRO A 30 7.67 -6.63 -1.66
N GLY A 31 8.91 -6.78 -2.12
CA GLY A 31 9.53 -5.78 -2.99
C GLY A 31 8.81 -5.64 -4.32
N LEU A 32 8.40 -6.76 -4.90
CA LEU A 32 7.67 -6.76 -6.17
C LEU A 32 6.34 -6.02 -6.06
N VAL A 33 5.57 -6.30 -5.00
CA VAL A 33 4.26 -5.66 -4.77
C VAL A 33 4.43 -4.17 -4.52
N ILE A 34 5.39 -3.80 -3.68
CA ILE A 34 5.67 -2.38 -3.38
C ILE A 34 6.05 -1.64 -4.66
N ASP A 35 6.96 -2.20 -5.45
CA ASP A 35 7.43 -1.59 -6.69
C ASP A 35 6.31 -1.46 -7.72
N PHE A 36 5.40 -2.43 -7.74
CA PHE A 36 4.26 -2.39 -8.66
C PHE A 36 3.25 -1.30 -8.27
N ILE A 37 2.93 -1.19 -6.99
CA ILE A 37 1.86 -0.30 -6.51
C ILE A 37 2.32 1.16 -6.40
N THR A 38 3.55 1.39 -6.00
CA THR A 38 4.04 2.75 -5.71
C THR A 38 3.79 3.75 -6.86
N PRO A 39 4.06 3.41 -8.15
CA PRO A 39 3.77 4.35 -9.24
C PRO A 39 2.30 4.67 -9.43
N HIS A 40 1.41 3.86 -8.89
CA HIS A 40 -0.04 4.03 -9.05
C HIS A 40 -0.73 4.70 -7.87
N LEU A 41 0.01 5.08 -6.83
CA LEU A 41 -0.59 5.66 -5.62
C LEU A 41 -1.44 6.88 -5.93
N SER A 42 -0.99 7.73 -6.87
CA SER A 42 -1.73 8.93 -7.25
C SER A 42 -3.04 8.62 -7.98
N GLU A 43 -3.19 7.41 -8.50
CA GLU A 43 -4.36 6.98 -9.27
C GLU A 43 -5.37 6.20 -8.43
N LEU A 44 -4.97 5.71 -7.26
CA LEU A 44 -5.83 4.90 -6.41
C LEU A 44 -6.86 5.77 -5.69
N THR A 45 -8.00 5.16 -5.32
CA THR A 45 -9.04 5.87 -4.58
C THR A 45 -8.59 6.15 -3.14
N ASP A 46 -9.18 7.15 -2.51
CA ASP A 46 -8.92 7.47 -1.10
C ASP A 46 -9.17 6.26 -0.21
N LYS A 47 -10.24 5.54 -0.48
CA LYS A 47 -10.61 4.34 0.26
C LYS A 47 -9.49 3.31 0.26
N THR A 48 -8.87 3.07 -0.90
CA THR A 48 -7.76 2.12 -1.02
C THR A 48 -6.55 2.58 -0.22
N LEU A 49 -6.21 3.87 -0.31
CA LEU A 49 -5.08 4.42 0.44
C LEU A 49 -5.31 4.32 1.95
N TRP A 50 -6.53 4.60 2.41
CA TRP A 50 -6.88 4.46 3.82
C TRP A 50 -6.81 3.01 4.29
N CYS A 51 -7.16 2.06 3.42
CA CYS A 51 -7.04 0.63 3.75
C CYS A 51 -5.57 0.23 3.96
N PHE A 52 -4.68 0.69 3.08
CA PHE A 52 -3.24 0.44 3.24
C PHE A 52 -2.74 1.04 4.55
N GLN A 53 -3.07 2.30 4.80
CA GLN A 53 -2.63 3.03 5.99
C GLN A 53 -3.10 2.32 7.25
N ARG A 54 -4.38 2.00 7.33
CA ARG A 54 -4.95 1.34 8.51
C ARG A 54 -4.33 -0.03 8.74
N ASP A 55 -4.21 -0.84 7.69
CA ASP A 55 -3.67 -2.19 7.82
C ASP A 55 -2.22 -2.18 8.30
N LEU A 56 -1.40 -1.33 7.70
CA LEU A 56 0.02 -1.27 8.05
C LEU A 56 0.24 -0.68 9.45
N TYR A 57 -0.49 0.37 9.82
CA TYR A 57 -0.38 0.95 11.16
C TYR A 57 -0.86 -0.02 12.23
N GLN A 58 -1.93 -0.76 11.95
CA GLN A 58 -2.42 -1.77 12.89
C GLN A 58 -1.38 -2.87 13.11
N ARG A 59 -0.74 -3.33 12.03
CA ARG A 59 0.31 -4.35 12.12
C ARG A 59 1.51 -3.85 12.92
N LEU A 60 1.91 -2.60 12.72
CA LEU A 60 2.98 -1.98 13.51
C LEU A 60 2.62 -1.93 14.99
N ASP A 61 1.40 -1.55 15.29
CA ASP A 61 0.91 -1.42 16.67
C ASP A 61 0.87 -2.78 17.38
N GLU A 62 0.56 -3.83 16.63
CA GLU A 62 0.47 -5.19 17.16
C GLU A 62 1.84 -5.90 17.22
N GLY A 63 2.90 -5.26 16.76
CA GLY A 63 4.23 -5.87 16.74
C GLY A 63 4.38 -6.95 15.68
N PHE A 64 3.69 -6.80 14.56
CA PHE A 64 3.72 -7.76 13.46
C PHE A 64 5.14 -7.93 12.90
N ASP A 65 5.50 -9.18 12.56
CA ASP A 65 6.80 -9.50 11.96
C ASP A 65 6.76 -9.26 10.45
N PHE A 66 7.33 -8.14 10.01
CA PHE A 66 7.40 -7.78 8.58
C PHE A 66 8.49 -8.53 7.83
N GLY A 67 9.31 -9.31 8.51
CA GLY A 67 10.46 -9.96 7.94
C GLY A 67 11.75 -9.41 8.56
N ASP A 68 12.83 -9.33 7.76
CA ASP A 68 14.09 -8.76 8.26
C ASP A 68 14.02 -7.22 8.25
N GLU A 69 15.12 -6.58 8.65
CA GLU A 69 15.20 -5.12 8.71
C GLU A 69 14.99 -4.48 7.35
N PHE A 70 15.47 -5.12 6.28
CA PHE A 70 15.30 -4.63 4.92
C PHE A 70 13.81 -4.64 4.50
N ASP A 71 13.11 -5.73 4.81
CA ASP A 71 11.67 -5.82 4.53
C ASP A 71 10.89 -4.77 5.30
N LEU A 72 11.22 -4.58 6.57
CA LEU A 72 10.57 -3.57 7.40
C LEU A 72 10.77 -2.17 6.79
N GLN A 73 11.99 -1.83 6.39
CA GLN A 73 12.28 -0.54 5.78
C GLN A 73 11.50 -0.34 4.48
N ASN A 74 11.38 -1.38 3.67
CA ASN A 74 10.60 -1.29 2.43
C ASN A 74 9.13 -0.99 2.70
N TRP A 75 8.54 -1.67 3.68
CA TRP A 75 7.14 -1.42 4.05
C TRP A 75 6.95 -0.04 4.68
N MET A 76 7.93 0.41 5.48
CA MET A 76 7.89 1.75 6.06
C MET A 76 7.96 2.83 4.99
N SER A 77 8.82 2.65 3.99
CA SER A 77 8.91 3.57 2.85
C SER A 77 7.61 3.60 2.05
N PHE A 78 7.00 2.44 1.84
CA PHE A 78 5.71 2.34 1.16
C PHE A 78 4.63 3.10 1.94
N LEU A 79 4.54 2.88 3.24
CA LEU A 79 3.59 3.57 4.12
C LEU A 79 3.81 5.09 4.09
N GLU A 80 5.06 5.52 4.12
CA GLU A 80 5.41 6.94 4.03
C GLU A 80 4.88 7.55 2.74
N ASN A 81 5.04 6.85 1.63
CA ASN A 81 4.53 7.30 0.33
C ASN A 81 3.01 7.35 0.31
N VAL A 82 2.34 6.39 0.93
CA VAL A 82 0.87 6.41 1.09
C VAL A 82 0.44 7.64 1.89
N ASP A 83 1.12 7.89 3.01
CA ASP A 83 0.82 9.05 3.87
C ASP A 83 1.02 10.37 3.11
N LYS A 84 2.08 10.48 2.32
CA LYS A 84 2.35 11.66 1.51
C LYS A 84 1.26 11.90 0.48
N GLU A 85 0.77 10.85 -0.17
CA GLU A 85 -0.30 10.98 -1.16
C GLU A 85 -1.60 11.43 -0.50
N ILE A 86 -1.95 10.87 0.65
CA ILE A 86 -3.15 11.26 1.40
C ILE A 86 -3.06 12.75 1.79
N LYS A 87 -1.92 13.16 2.32
CA LYS A 87 -1.67 14.53 2.74
C LYS A 87 -1.76 15.50 1.57
N LYS A 88 -1.19 15.12 0.43
CA LYS A 88 -1.24 15.91 -0.80
C LYS A 88 -2.68 16.15 -1.24
N ARG A 89 -3.51 15.12 -1.19
CA ARG A 89 -4.92 15.23 -1.58
C ARG A 89 -5.71 16.16 -0.68
N LYS A 90 -5.44 16.10 0.63
CA LYS A 90 -6.08 17.00 1.59
C LYS A 90 -5.72 18.45 1.30
N THR A 91 -4.47 18.72 0.98
CA THR A 91 -4.00 20.07 0.65
C THR A 91 -4.62 20.58 -0.65
N GLU A 92 -4.68 19.72 -1.68
CA GLU A 92 -5.23 20.07 -2.98
C GLU A 92 -6.77 20.19 -2.95
N GLY A 93 -7.42 19.46 -2.04
CA GLY A 93 -8.86 19.46 -1.91
C GLY A 93 -9.45 20.66 -1.17
N GLU A 94 -8.59 21.51 -0.61
CA GLU A 94 -9.00 22.73 0.06
C GLU A 94 -9.05 23.93 -0.93
#